data_97a4625866e68caaf511baf3f3c75562
#
_entry.id   97a4625866e68caaf511baf3f3c75562
#
_cell.length_a   1.000
_cell.length_b   1.000
_cell.length_c   1.000
_cell.angle_alpha   90.00
_cell.angle_beta   90.00
_cell.angle_gamma   90.00
#
_symmetry.space_group_name_H-M   'P 1'
#
loop_
_entity.id
_entity.type
_entity.pdbx_description
1 polymer ?
#
loop_
_entity_poly.entity_id
_entity_poly.type
_entity_poly.pdbx_seq_one_letter_code
_entity_poly.pdbx_strand_id
1 'polypeptide(L)'
;MATPAFEHDHSDMGKRKITIDGEERPYWEQLFWAGMAVCSYLPSTVIPTGPNDEGLPIGVQIIGRQYGDLETIGLAKLLEAEGYAFTPPPGYE
;
A
#
# COMPACT_ATOMS: atom_id res chain seq x y z
N MET A 1 -5.18 -2.97 -4.37
CA MET A 1 -5.65 -1.83 -3.58
C MET A 1 -4.50 -0.86 -3.40
N ALA A 2 -4.73 0.43 -3.56
CA ALA A 2 -3.74 1.47 -3.31
C ALA A 2 -3.84 1.95 -1.87
N THR A 3 -2.71 2.10 -1.20
CA THR A 3 -2.66 2.64 0.16
C THR A 3 -1.62 3.76 0.17
N PRO A 4 -2.06 5.04 0.14
CA PRO A 4 -1.13 6.16 0.26
C PRO A 4 -0.57 6.25 1.66
N ALA A 5 0.67 6.70 1.77
CA ALA A 5 1.16 7.25 3.03
C ALA A 5 0.45 8.58 3.29
N PHE A 6 0.28 8.97 4.53
CA PHE A 6 -0.28 10.26 4.91
C PHE A 6 0.29 10.69 6.26
N GLU A 7 0.36 11.99 6.46
CA GLU A 7 0.70 12.55 7.76
C GLU A 7 -0.44 12.33 8.75
N HIS A 8 -0.08 12.09 9.99
CA HIS A 8 -1.04 11.85 11.06
C HIS A 8 -0.50 12.33 12.41
N ASP A 9 -1.41 12.60 13.32
CA ASP A 9 -1.08 12.89 14.70
C ASP A 9 -0.47 11.64 15.38
N HIS A 10 0.67 11.81 16.03
CA HIS A 10 1.36 10.77 16.79
C HIS A 10 0.81 10.57 18.21
N SER A 11 -0.27 11.24 18.58
CA SER A 11 -0.97 11.04 19.84
C SER A 11 -1.63 9.64 19.88
N ASP A 12 -2.54 9.44 20.78
CA ASP A 12 -3.22 8.15 21.05
C ASP A 12 -3.65 7.41 19.76
N MET A 13 -2.94 6.34 19.43
CA MET A 13 -3.23 5.50 18.24
C MET A 13 -4.64 4.93 18.25
N GLY A 14 -5.21 4.66 19.42
CA GLY A 14 -6.56 4.11 19.54
C GLY A 14 -7.68 5.08 19.17
N LYS A 15 -7.40 6.38 19.22
CA LYS A 15 -8.35 7.44 18.88
C LYS A 15 -8.09 8.11 17.54
N ARG A 16 -7.00 7.71 16.88
CA ARG A 16 -6.60 8.30 15.60
C ARG A 16 -7.68 8.10 14.54
N LYS A 17 -7.96 9.16 13.80
CA LYS A 17 -8.86 9.16 12.66
C LYS A 17 -8.13 9.55 11.39
N ILE A 18 -8.72 9.24 10.27
CA ILE A 18 -8.31 9.69 8.93
C ILE A 18 -9.52 10.24 8.20
N THR A 19 -9.29 11.15 7.28
CA THR A 19 -10.34 11.65 6.39
C THR A 19 -10.27 10.90 5.06
N ILE A 20 -11.36 10.24 4.69
CA ILE A 20 -11.51 9.55 3.41
C ILE A 20 -12.73 10.13 2.71
N ASP A 21 -12.56 10.67 1.52
CA ASP A 21 -13.64 11.29 0.73
C ASP A 21 -14.46 12.35 1.51
N GLY A 22 -13.78 13.11 2.39
CA GLY A 22 -14.40 14.13 3.22
C GLY A 22 -15.08 13.63 4.50
N GLU A 23 -15.04 12.32 4.77
CA GLU A 23 -15.60 11.74 5.98
C GLU A 23 -14.49 11.29 6.96
N GLU A 24 -14.67 11.60 8.25
CA GLU A 24 -13.80 11.07 9.29
C GLU A 24 -14.08 9.59 9.54
N ARG A 25 -13.05 8.77 9.40
CA ARG A 25 -13.09 7.32 9.62
C ARG A 25 -12.07 6.91 10.67
N PRO A 26 -12.32 5.82 11.42
CA PRO A 26 -11.31 5.25 12.31
C PRO A 26 -10.05 4.86 11.55
N TYR A 27 -8.88 5.21 12.07
CA TYR A 27 -7.58 4.90 11.46
C TYR A 27 -7.42 3.41 11.12
N TRP A 28 -7.90 2.53 11.99
CA TRP A 28 -7.74 1.10 11.86
C TRP A 28 -8.58 0.45 10.75
N GLU A 29 -9.56 1.15 10.20
CA GLU A 29 -10.35 0.62 9.06
C GLU A 29 -9.50 0.37 7.82
N GLN A 30 -8.36 1.04 7.69
CA GLN A 30 -7.41 0.81 6.59
C GLN A 30 -6.86 -0.63 6.56
N LEU A 31 -6.75 -1.28 7.73
CA LEU A 31 -6.24 -2.65 7.83
C LEU A 31 -7.15 -3.67 7.17
N PHE A 32 -8.44 -3.36 6.97
CA PHE A 32 -9.38 -4.27 6.33
C PHE A 32 -8.88 -4.74 4.96
N TRP A 33 -8.48 -3.81 4.11
CA TRP A 33 -8.01 -4.13 2.75
C TRP A 33 -6.65 -4.82 2.74
N ALA A 34 -5.72 -4.34 3.53
CA ALA A 34 -4.41 -4.96 3.66
C ALA A 34 -4.50 -6.37 4.26
N GLY A 35 -5.47 -6.57 5.16
CA GLY A 35 -5.72 -7.84 5.83
C GLY A 35 -6.35 -8.93 4.95
N MET A 36 -6.90 -8.60 3.78
CA MET A 36 -7.58 -9.59 2.94
C MET A 36 -6.69 -10.78 2.55
N ALA A 37 -5.45 -10.51 2.16
CA ALA A 37 -4.50 -11.57 1.81
C ALA A 37 -4.15 -12.42 3.03
N VAL A 38 -3.93 -11.79 4.19
CA VAL A 38 -3.56 -12.47 5.44
C VAL A 38 -4.68 -13.40 5.92
N CYS A 39 -5.92 -12.91 5.98
CA CYS A 39 -7.06 -13.69 6.45
C CYS A 39 -7.37 -14.89 5.55
N SER A 40 -7.02 -14.81 4.28
CA SER A 40 -7.27 -15.86 3.27
C SER A 40 -6.05 -16.73 2.97
N TYR A 41 -4.92 -16.51 3.66
CA TYR A 41 -3.64 -17.20 3.41
C TYR A 41 -3.20 -17.11 1.94
N LEU A 42 -3.41 -15.95 1.30
CA LEU A 42 -3.03 -15.70 -0.08
C LEU A 42 -1.70 -14.96 -0.16
N PRO A 43 -0.85 -15.28 -1.15
CA PRO A 43 0.36 -14.53 -1.39
C PRO A 43 0.03 -13.12 -1.88
N SER A 44 0.82 -12.14 -1.45
CA SER A 44 0.70 -10.78 -1.95
C SER A 44 2.06 -10.13 -2.12
N THR A 45 2.17 -9.33 -3.18
CA THR A 45 3.34 -8.50 -3.49
C THR A 45 2.90 -7.05 -3.57
N VAL A 46 3.66 -6.15 -2.96
CA VAL A 46 3.39 -4.71 -3.01
C VAL A 46 4.36 -4.04 -3.96
N ILE A 47 3.84 -3.19 -4.83
CA ILE A 47 4.64 -2.36 -5.74
C ILE A 47 4.37 -0.87 -5.47
N PRO A 48 5.36 0.01 -5.70
CA PRO A 48 5.12 1.45 -5.70
C PRO A 48 4.38 1.87 -6.97
N THR A 49 3.57 2.93 -6.85
CA THR A 49 2.88 3.54 -8.00
C THR A 49 3.27 5.01 -8.21
N GLY A 50 4.28 5.46 -7.46
CA GLY A 50 4.71 6.84 -7.43
C GLY A 50 4.13 7.60 -6.23
N PRO A 51 4.58 8.83 -6.02
CA PRO A 51 4.10 9.66 -4.93
C PRO A 51 2.73 10.30 -5.27
N ASN A 52 2.02 10.70 -4.22
CA ASN A 52 0.87 11.60 -4.36
C ASN A 52 1.32 13.05 -4.60
N ASP A 53 0.36 13.99 -4.70
CA ASP A 53 0.64 15.42 -4.93
C ASP A 53 1.44 16.07 -3.79
N GLU A 54 1.45 15.48 -2.60
CA GLU A 54 2.22 15.91 -1.43
C GLU A 54 3.61 15.27 -1.35
N GLY A 55 3.97 14.40 -2.31
CA GLY A 55 5.24 13.69 -2.34
C GLY A 55 5.28 12.42 -1.48
N LEU A 56 4.15 11.99 -0.92
CA LEU A 56 4.06 10.78 -0.10
C LEU A 56 3.91 9.52 -0.98
N PRO A 57 4.58 8.41 -0.65
CA PRO A 57 4.55 7.21 -1.48
C PRO A 57 3.20 6.52 -1.46
N ILE A 58 2.80 6.00 -2.62
CA ILE A 58 1.61 5.17 -2.79
C ILE A 58 2.05 3.76 -3.17
N GLY A 59 1.49 2.74 -2.50
CA GLY A 59 1.68 1.34 -2.82
C GLY A 59 0.40 0.65 -3.26
N VAL A 60 0.54 -0.34 -4.15
CA VAL A 60 -0.56 -1.21 -4.59
C VAL A 60 -0.24 -2.64 -4.25
N GLN A 61 -1.19 -3.32 -3.64
CA GLN A 61 -1.09 -4.73 -3.31
C GLN A 61 -1.65 -5.59 -4.45
N ILE A 62 -0.83 -6.53 -4.93
CA ILE A 62 -1.20 -7.58 -5.88
C ILE A 62 -1.46 -8.84 -5.07
N ILE A 63 -2.69 -9.35 -5.08
CA ILE A 63 -3.05 -10.59 -4.39
C ILE A 63 -3.18 -11.70 -5.42
N GLY A 64 -2.48 -12.80 -5.19
CA GLY A 64 -2.49 -13.98 -6.06
C GLY A 64 -3.33 -15.13 -5.52
N ARG A 65 -3.40 -16.21 -6.28
CA ARG A 65 -3.99 -17.47 -5.82
C ARG A 65 -3.08 -18.14 -4.79
N GLN A 66 -3.62 -19.03 -4.01
CA GLN A 66 -2.88 -19.81 -3.02
C GLN A 66 -1.67 -20.51 -3.67
N TYR A 67 -0.51 -20.40 -3.04
CA TYR A 67 0.80 -20.87 -3.55
C TYR A 67 1.28 -20.21 -4.86
N GLY A 68 0.67 -19.08 -5.24
CA GLY A 68 1.01 -18.33 -6.45
C GLY A 68 2.03 -17.21 -6.21
N ASP A 69 2.93 -17.35 -5.26
CA ASP A 69 3.91 -16.29 -4.88
C ASP A 69 4.73 -15.82 -6.09
N LEU A 70 5.24 -16.77 -6.88
CA LEU A 70 6.03 -16.43 -8.08
C LEU A 70 5.21 -15.72 -9.16
N GLU A 71 3.89 -15.92 -9.19
CA GLU A 71 3.01 -15.22 -10.13
C GLU A 71 2.85 -13.76 -9.74
N THR A 72 2.65 -13.47 -8.44
CA THR A 72 2.54 -12.08 -7.97
C THR A 72 3.86 -11.32 -8.12
N ILE A 73 5.01 -11.98 -7.85
CA ILE A 73 6.34 -11.44 -8.08
C ILE A 73 6.59 -11.23 -9.59
N GLY A 74 6.19 -12.19 -10.42
CA GLY A 74 6.30 -12.09 -11.87
C GLY A 74 5.52 -10.91 -12.45
N LEU A 75 4.29 -10.70 -11.97
CA LEU A 75 3.50 -9.53 -12.37
C LEU A 75 4.14 -8.23 -11.87
N ALA A 76 4.63 -8.20 -10.63
CA ALA A 76 5.34 -7.03 -10.10
C ALA A 76 6.55 -6.67 -10.98
N LYS A 77 7.33 -7.66 -11.43
CA LYS A 77 8.46 -7.46 -12.34
C LYS A 77 8.04 -6.89 -13.71
N LEU A 78 6.90 -7.32 -14.24
CA LEU A 78 6.37 -6.75 -15.49
C LEU A 78 5.96 -5.29 -15.30
N LEU A 79 5.29 -4.98 -14.19
CA LEU A 79 4.89 -3.60 -13.86
C LEU A 79 6.09 -2.69 -13.59
N GLU A 80 7.15 -3.22 -12.97
CA GLU A 80 8.42 -2.48 -12.81
C GLU A 80 9.00 -2.08 -14.16
N ALA A 81 8.95 -2.95 -15.16
CA ALA A 81 9.40 -2.66 -16.53
C ALA A 81 8.54 -1.58 -17.22
N GLU A 82 7.28 -1.43 -16.81
CA GLU A 82 6.36 -0.38 -17.28
C GLU A 82 6.51 0.95 -16.52
N GLY A 83 7.46 1.04 -15.59
CA GLY A 83 7.77 2.27 -14.86
C GLY A 83 7.29 2.33 -13.40
N TYR A 84 6.63 1.29 -12.90
CA TYR A 84 6.23 1.20 -11.48
C TYR A 84 7.39 0.68 -10.61
N ALA A 85 8.55 1.32 -10.74
CA ALA A 85 9.79 0.95 -10.09
C ALA A 85 10.00 1.72 -8.78
N PHE A 86 10.81 1.14 -7.89
CA PHE A 86 11.25 1.84 -6.70
C PHE A 86 12.08 3.07 -7.06
N THR A 87 11.75 4.20 -6.42
CA THR A 87 12.54 5.42 -6.48
C THR A 87 12.98 5.78 -5.05
N PRO A 88 14.28 5.97 -4.82
CA PRO A 88 14.75 6.39 -3.50
C PRO A 88 14.11 7.71 -3.07
N PRO A 89 13.80 7.90 -1.78
CA PRO A 89 13.34 9.19 -1.30
C PRO A 89 14.46 10.23 -1.40
N PRO A 90 14.14 11.53 -1.52
CA PRO A 90 15.13 12.59 -1.57
C PRO A 90 16.12 12.52 -0.40
N GLY A 91 17.42 12.58 -0.71
CA GLY A 91 18.50 12.47 0.28
C GLY A 91 18.96 11.05 0.59
N TYR A 92 18.44 10.06 -0.10
CA TYR A 92 18.83 8.62 0.02
C TYR A 92 19.18 8.01 -1.33
N GLU A 93 19.57 8.82 -2.28
CA GLU A 93 19.97 8.46 -3.65
C GLU A 93 21.33 7.77 -3.72
#